data_cdf912d0c03a6d759d27ee39ee45e6cd
#
_entry.id   cdf912d0c03a6d759d27ee39ee45e6cd
#
_cell.length_a   1.000
_cell.length_b   1.000
_cell.length_c   1.000
_cell.angle_alpha   90.00
_cell.angle_beta   90.00
_cell.angle_gamma   90.00
#
_symmetry.space_group_name_H-M   'P 1'
#
loop_
_entity.id
_entity.type
_entity.pdbx_description
1 polymer ?
#
loop_
_entity_poly.entity_id
_entity_poly.type
_entity_poly.pdbx_seq_one_letter_code
_entity_poly.pdbx_strand_id
1 'polypeptide(L)'
;MRRLTVMAGALCLALVTGPGAFAQVPPDPNNPNEAVPETMSPTPYGDPINNETAKKVAAAAVAELQKRNWKGMCISIVDPHGELVYFERDDSCQFASISISQHKARTSARYRRPTVVFERLSGKGPFFGYLATLDDVIMSRGGNPLVVGGKIVGAIGVSGGTGSQDDVISQAGVAALK
;
A
#
# COMPACT_ATOMS: atom_id res chain seq x y z
N MET A 1 0.66 -79.23 -3.69
CA MET A 1 -0.28 -78.18 -4.01
C MET A 1 -0.09 -77.03 -3.02
N ARG A 2 0.59 -75.97 -3.45
CA ARG A 2 0.84 -74.77 -2.63
C ARG A 2 -0.22 -73.73 -2.98
N ARG A 3 -0.99 -73.33 -1.98
CA ARG A 3 -1.98 -72.24 -2.13
C ARG A 3 -1.25 -70.90 -1.95
N LEU A 4 -1.29 -70.06 -2.99
CA LEU A 4 -0.84 -68.70 -2.98
C LEU A 4 -1.96 -67.84 -2.37
N THR A 5 -1.70 -67.22 -1.23
CA THR A 5 -2.60 -66.25 -0.64
C THR A 5 -2.17 -64.83 -1.14
N VAL A 6 -3.04 -64.23 -1.94
CA VAL A 6 -2.86 -62.85 -2.42
C VAL A 6 -3.41 -61.92 -1.34
N MET A 7 -2.55 -61.17 -0.68
CA MET A 7 -2.97 -60.08 0.19
C MET A 7 -3.23 -58.84 -0.66
N ALA A 8 -4.49 -58.43 -0.74
CA ALA A 8 -4.89 -57.17 -1.31
C ALA A 8 -4.59 -56.04 -0.29
N GLY A 9 -3.55 -55.29 -0.53
CA GLY A 9 -3.27 -54.06 0.22
C GLY A 9 -4.18 -52.92 -0.27
N ALA A 10 -5.12 -52.50 0.55
CA ALA A 10 -5.91 -51.31 0.31
C ALA A 10 -5.05 -50.07 0.52
N LEU A 11 -4.68 -49.39 -0.54
CA LEU A 11 -4.01 -48.08 -0.51
C LEU A 11 -5.04 -47.01 -0.18
N CYS A 12 -5.16 -46.65 1.12
CA CYS A 12 -5.93 -45.46 1.52
C CYS A 12 -5.22 -44.21 1.04
N LEU A 13 -5.72 -43.63 -0.07
CA LEU A 13 -5.33 -42.30 -0.51
C LEU A 13 -5.97 -41.28 0.43
N ALA A 14 -5.23 -40.80 1.42
CA ALA A 14 -5.64 -39.68 2.24
C ALA A 14 -5.62 -38.41 1.38
N LEU A 15 -6.79 -37.96 0.97
CA LEU A 15 -6.98 -36.61 0.43
C LEU A 15 -6.68 -35.61 1.54
N VAL A 16 -5.48 -35.08 1.55
CA VAL A 16 -5.15 -33.89 2.34
C VAL A 16 -5.84 -32.71 1.68
N THR A 17 -7.06 -32.39 2.13
CA THR A 17 -7.67 -31.10 1.85
C THR A 17 -6.96 -30.05 2.71
N GLY A 18 -5.81 -29.56 2.25
CA GLY A 18 -5.22 -28.35 2.78
C GLY A 18 -6.16 -27.16 2.54
N PRO A 19 -6.13 -26.12 3.40
CA PRO A 19 -6.88 -24.90 3.14
C PRO A 19 -6.54 -24.45 1.71
N GLY A 20 -7.57 -24.17 0.92
CA GLY A 20 -7.43 -23.88 -0.51
C GLY A 20 -6.33 -22.86 -0.73
N ALA A 21 -5.32 -23.24 -1.50
CA ALA A 21 -4.31 -22.32 -1.96
C ALA A 21 -5.03 -21.31 -2.86
N PHE A 22 -5.37 -20.15 -2.29
CA PHE A 22 -5.81 -19.01 -3.11
C PHE A 22 -4.66 -18.71 -4.08
N ALA A 23 -4.96 -18.71 -5.36
CA ALA A 23 -3.97 -18.43 -6.39
C ALA A 23 -3.34 -17.06 -6.12
N GLN A 24 -2.11 -17.04 -5.66
CA GLN A 24 -1.39 -15.79 -5.41
C GLN A 24 -1.24 -15.06 -6.75
N VAL A 25 -1.63 -13.78 -6.74
CA VAL A 25 -1.38 -12.92 -7.89
C VAL A 25 0.14 -12.82 -8.06
N PRO A 26 0.70 -13.18 -9.24
CA PRO A 26 2.14 -13.13 -9.43
C PRO A 26 2.68 -11.73 -9.11
N PRO A 27 3.84 -11.63 -8.46
CA PRO A 27 4.47 -10.34 -8.24
C PRO A 27 4.69 -9.62 -9.58
N ASP A 28 4.57 -8.28 -9.57
CA ASP A 28 4.89 -7.47 -10.74
C ASP A 28 6.34 -7.76 -11.17
N PRO A 29 6.58 -8.20 -12.43
CA PRO A 29 7.92 -8.46 -12.91
C PRO A 29 8.86 -7.24 -12.86
N ASN A 30 8.29 -6.02 -12.82
CA ASN A 30 9.04 -4.78 -12.64
C ASN A 30 9.29 -4.44 -11.17
N ASN A 31 8.62 -5.13 -10.25
CA ASN A 31 8.83 -5.02 -8.81
C ASN A 31 8.57 -6.36 -8.13
N PRO A 32 9.49 -7.32 -8.28
CA PRO A 32 9.30 -8.69 -7.79
C PRO A 32 9.18 -8.81 -6.27
N ASN A 33 9.52 -7.76 -5.53
CA ASN A 33 9.43 -7.73 -4.07
C ASN A 33 8.08 -7.26 -3.54
N GLU A 34 7.14 -6.90 -4.41
CA GLU A 34 5.82 -6.44 -4.02
C GLU A 34 4.75 -7.50 -4.28
N ALA A 35 4.31 -8.16 -3.24
CA ALA A 35 3.08 -8.94 -3.27
C ALA A 35 1.87 -8.00 -3.34
N VAL A 36 1.02 -8.16 -4.35
CA VAL A 36 -0.32 -7.54 -4.35
C VAL A 36 -1.16 -8.32 -3.35
N PRO A 37 -1.69 -7.71 -2.28
CA PRO A 37 -2.55 -8.42 -1.34
C PRO A 37 -3.77 -9.00 -2.06
N GLU A 38 -4.04 -10.27 -1.89
CA GLU A 38 -5.18 -10.95 -2.50
C GLU A 38 -6.51 -10.52 -1.87
N THR A 39 -6.46 -10.10 -0.63
CA THR A 39 -7.63 -9.68 0.13
C THR A 39 -7.49 -8.25 0.60
N MET A 40 -8.62 -7.62 0.90
CA MET A 40 -8.62 -6.34 1.60
C MET A 40 -7.87 -6.51 2.92
N SER A 41 -6.95 -5.59 3.20
CA SER A 41 -6.29 -5.56 4.50
C SER A 41 -7.35 -5.47 5.60
N PRO A 42 -7.39 -6.41 6.53
CA PRO A 42 -8.29 -6.34 7.68
C PRO A 42 -7.80 -5.34 8.72
N THR A 43 -6.71 -4.62 8.47
CA THR A 43 -6.12 -3.67 9.42
C THR A 43 -7.19 -2.70 9.92
N PRO A 44 -7.55 -2.74 11.21
CA PRO A 44 -8.58 -1.87 11.75
C PRO A 44 -8.10 -0.42 11.81
N TYR A 45 -9.05 0.51 11.90
CA TYR A 45 -8.73 1.89 12.22
C TYR A 45 -8.40 2.05 13.70
N GLY A 46 -7.45 2.93 14.00
CA GLY A 46 -7.09 3.39 15.33
C GLY A 46 -7.48 4.86 15.53
N ASP A 47 -7.01 5.42 16.63
CA ASP A 47 -7.20 6.84 16.91
C ASP A 47 -6.43 7.68 15.87
N PRO A 48 -6.95 8.84 15.48
CA PRO A 48 -6.31 9.73 14.53
C PRO A 48 -4.90 10.14 14.95
N ILE A 49 -3.97 10.14 14.00
CA ILE A 49 -2.62 10.68 14.21
C ILE A 49 -2.69 12.14 14.64
N ASN A 50 -1.95 12.51 15.68
CA ASN A 50 -1.86 13.89 16.11
C ASN A 50 -0.85 14.69 15.26
N ASN A 51 -0.93 16.02 15.34
CA ASN A 51 -0.12 16.92 14.54
C ASN A 51 1.39 16.77 14.82
N GLU A 52 1.78 16.50 16.07
CA GLU A 52 3.20 16.31 16.43
C GLU A 52 3.78 15.07 15.73
N THR A 53 3.07 13.96 15.79
CA THR A 53 3.47 12.72 15.11
C THR A 53 3.44 12.88 13.60
N ALA A 54 2.45 13.58 13.05
CA ALA A 54 2.37 13.88 11.61
C ALA A 54 3.60 14.68 11.14
N LYS A 55 4.05 15.66 11.91
CA LYS A 55 5.30 16.41 11.63
C LYS A 55 6.54 15.51 11.64
N LYS A 56 6.64 14.56 12.56
CA LYS A 56 7.76 13.59 12.60
C LYS A 56 7.77 12.73 11.33
N VAL A 57 6.63 12.25 10.90
CA VAL A 57 6.46 11.49 9.65
C VAL A 57 6.90 12.31 8.44
N ALA A 58 6.41 13.55 8.34
CA ALA A 58 6.78 14.45 7.26
C ALA A 58 8.27 14.78 7.26
N ALA A 59 8.86 15.05 8.43
CA ALA A 59 10.29 15.34 8.57
C ALA A 59 11.17 14.18 8.10
N ALA A 60 10.77 12.92 8.38
CA ALA A 60 11.49 11.75 7.89
C ALA A 60 11.42 11.62 6.35
N ALA A 61 10.26 11.91 5.76
CA ALA A 61 10.10 11.96 4.31
C ALA A 61 10.96 13.07 3.69
N VAL A 62 10.99 14.27 4.28
CA VAL A 62 11.86 15.38 3.84
C VAL A 62 13.35 15.02 3.96
N ALA A 63 13.75 14.36 5.04
CA ALA A 63 15.14 13.93 5.23
C ALA A 63 15.58 12.95 4.11
N GLU A 64 14.72 12.00 3.74
CA GLU A 64 15.02 11.07 2.64
C GLU A 64 15.07 11.81 1.28
N LEU A 65 14.19 12.80 1.06
CA LEU A 65 14.21 13.67 -0.11
C LEU A 65 15.57 14.38 -0.24
N GLN A 66 16.02 15.02 0.85
CA GLN A 66 17.31 15.73 0.92
C GLN A 66 18.48 14.78 0.69
N LYS A 67 18.50 13.62 1.34
CA LYS A 67 19.54 12.60 1.19
C LYS A 67 19.72 12.16 -0.27
N ARG A 68 18.63 12.10 -1.03
CA ARG A 68 18.64 11.73 -2.45
C ARG A 68 18.88 12.93 -3.38
N ASN A 69 18.99 14.13 -2.84
CA ASN A 69 19.05 15.37 -3.63
C ASN A 69 17.88 15.52 -4.63
N TRP A 70 16.70 15.03 -4.24
CA TRP A 70 15.46 15.23 -4.99
C TRP A 70 14.76 16.48 -4.51
N LYS A 71 13.94 17.08 -5.37
CA LYS A 71 13.22 18.33 -5.09
C LYS A 71 11.82 18.28 -5.70
N GLY A 72 11.02 19.28 -5.38
CA GLY A 72 9.74 19.52 -6.02
C GLY A 72 8.61 18.62 -5.54
N MET A 73 8.70 18.10 -4.32
CA MET A 73 7.65 17.23 -3.77
C MET A 73 6.75 17.95 -2.79
N CYS A 74 5.49 17.55 -2.80
CA CYS A 74 4.47 17.86 -1.81
C CYS A 74 4.17 16.61 -0.98
N ILE A 75 4.08 16.76 0.35
CA ILE A 75 3.86 15.68 1.32
C ILE A 75 2.62 16.02 2.13
N SER A 76 1.63 15.12 2.13
CA SER A 76 0.40 15.26 2.88
C SER A 76 0.25 14.13 3.90
N ILE A 77 -0.09 14.48 5.13
CA ILE A 77 -0.47 13.52 6.16
C ILE A 77 -1.94 13.73 6.48
N VAL A 78 -2.70 12.67 6.41
CA VAL A 78 -4.15 12.67 6.73
C VAL A 78 -4.43 11.73 7.90
N ASP A 79 -5.57 11.95 8.55
CA ASP A 79 -6.13 11.06 9.56
C ASP A 79 -6.78 9.80 8.92
N PRO A 80 -7.34 8.86 9.70
CA PRO A 80 -8.01 7.68 9.15
C PRO A 80 -9.25 7.99 8.29
N HIS A 81 -9.88 9.16 8.47
CA HIS A 81 -11.01 9.61 7.67
C HIS A 81 -10.57 10.24 6.34
N GLY A 82 -9.27 10.51 6.19
CA GLY A 82 -8.71 11.16 5.02
C GLY A 82 -8.65 12.69 5.12
N GLU A 83 -8.88 13.23 6.31
CA GLU A 83 -8.82 14.69 6.55
C GLU A 83 -7.37 15.12 6.80
N LEU A 84 -7.01 16.30 6.27
CA LEU A 84 -5.64 16.80 6.32
C LEU A 84 -5.22 17.18 7.75
N VAL A 85 -4.13 16.58 8.23
CA VAL A 85 -3.52 16.87 9.53
C VAL A 85 -2.28 17.74 9.38
N TYR A 86 -1.44 17.43 8.36
CA TYR A 86 -0.21 18.19 8.10
C TYR A 86 0.12 18.18 6.61
N PHE A 87 0.69 19.29 6.15
CA PHE A 87 1.12 19.44 4.77
C PHE A 87 2.48 20.13 4.71
N GLU A 88 3.39 19.54 3.95
CA GLU A 88 4.71 20.08 3.65
C GLU A 88 4.87 20.28 2.15
N ARG A 89 5.39 21.42 1.74
CA ARG A 89 5.58 21.76 0.33
C ARG A 89 7.00 22.25 0.09
N ASP A 90 7.72 21.56 -0.80
CA ASP A 90 8.93 22.11 -1.39
C ASP A 90 8.58 23.30 -2.31
N ASP A 91 9.37 24.38 -2.30
CA ASP A 91 9.08 25.59 -3.10
C ASP A 91 8.98 25.30 -4.60
N SER A 92 9.68 24.28 -5.08
CA SER A 92 9.65 23.83 -6.47
C SER A 92 8.55 22.81 -6.79
N CYS A 93 7.70 22.45 -5.80
CA CYS A 93 6.59 21.51 -6.02
C CYS A 93 5.57 22.10 -6.99
N GLN A 94 5.26 21.35 -8.06
CA GLN A 94 4.27 21.76 -9.04
C GLN A 94 2.86 21.87 -8.40
N PHE A 95 2.04 22.80 -8.87
CA PHE A 95 0.73 23.07 -8.27
C PHE A 95 -0.21 21.85 -8.23
N ALA A 96 -0.20 21.02 -9.28
CA ALA A 96 -1.01 19.80 -9.30
C ALA A 96 -0.66 18.82 -8.19
N SER A 97 0.62 18.74 -7.79
CA SER A 97 1.06 17.81 -6.75
C SER A 97 0.52 18.14 -5.36
N ILE A 98 0.06 19.36 -5.12
CA ILE A 98 -0.62 19.74 -3.87
C ILE A 98 -1.87 18.87 -3.67
N SER A 99 -2.75 18.84 -4.65
CA SER A 99 -3.98 18.03 -4.58
C SER A 99 -3.71 16.53 -4.76
N ILE A 100 -2.74 16.16 -5.62
CA ILE A 100 -2.38 14.77 -5.86
C ILE A 100 -1.83 14.11 -4.60
N SER A 101 -0.96 14.78 -3.83
CA SER A 101 -0.42 14.22 -2.59
C SER A 101 -1.52 13.97 -1.55
N GLN A 102 -2.48 14.90 -1.42
CA GLN A 102 -3.65 14.74 -0.55
C GLN A 102 -4.53 13.58 -1.01
N HIS A 103 -4.75 13.46 -2.32
CA HIS A 103 -5.56 12.38 -2.90
C HIS A 103 -4.90 11.02 -2.66
N LYS A 104 -3.58 10.90 -2.84
CA LYS A 104 -2.83 9.67 -2.52
C LYS A 104 -2.96 9.31 -1.04
N ALA A 105 -2.79 10.27 -0.14
CA ALA A 105 -2.96 10.04 1.29
C ALA A 105 -4.39 9.59 1.62
N ARG A 106 -5.41 10.30 1.10
CA ARG A 106 -6.82 10.00 1.31
C ARG A 106 -7.21 8.61 0.80
N THR A 107 -6.80 8.27 -0.42
CA THR A 107 -6.99 6.92 -0.97
C THR A 107 -6.40 5.87 -0.03
N SER A 108 -5.17 6.07 0.41
CA SER A 108 -4.47 5.10 1.26
C SER A 108 -5.16 4.92 2.63
N ALA A 109 -5.59 6.02 3.27
CA ALA A 109 -6.31 5.97 4.53
C ALA A 109 -7.65 5.24 4.40
N ARG A 110 -8.50 5.71 3.50
CA ARG A 110 -9.89 5.23 3.36
C ARG A 110 -9.98 3.79 2.86
N TYR A 111 -9.11 3.39 1.96
CA TYR A 111 -9.08 2.04 1.42
C TYR A 111 -8.11 1.11 2.17
N ARG A 112 -7.45 1.59 3.22
CA ARG A 112 -6.58 0.83 4.14
C ARG A 112 -5.47 0.03 3.44
N ARG A 113 -4.87 0.63 2.40
CA ARG A 113 -3.82 -0.01 1.60
C ARG A 113 -2.95 1.02 0.87
N PRO A 114 -1.72 0.65 0.50
CA PRO A 114 -0.90 1.48 -0.36
C PRO A 114 -1.56 1.73 -1.72
N THR A 115 -1.41 2.94 -2.26
CA THR A 115 -1.99 3.30 -3.57
C THR A 115 -1.38 2.53 -4.74
N VAL A 116 -0.17 1.98 -4.58
CA VAL A 116 0.44 1.08 -5.57
C VAL A 116 -0.43 -0.13 -5.91
N VAL A 117 -1.29 -0.58 -4.99
CA VAL A 117 -2.24 -1.68 -5.25
C VAL A 117 -3.21 -1.29 -6.37
N PHE A 118 -3.75 -0.07 -6.33
CA PHE A 118 -4.66 0.43 -7.36
C PHE A 118 -3.95 0.67 -8.70
N GLU A 119 -2.73 1.22 -8.65
CA GLU A 119 -1.89 1.39 -9.83
C GLU A 119 -1.66 0.06 -10.57
N ARG A 120 -1.33 -1.00 -9.84
CA ARG A 120 -1.11 -2.32 -10.41
C ARG A 120 -2.38 -2.96 -10.96
N LEU A 121 -3.49 -2.82 -10.24
CA LEU A 121 -4.76 -3.33 -10.70
C LEU A 121 -5.20 -2.66 -12.00
N SER A 122 -5.04 -1.34 -12.11
CA SER A 122 -5.38 -0.61 -13.33
C SER A 122 -4.58 -1.07 -14.56
N GLY A 123 -3.33 -1.51 -14.34
CA GLY A 123 -2.47 -2.06 -15.39
C GLY A 123 -2.83 -3.49 -15.83
N LYS A 124 -3.70 -4.21 -15.12
CA LYS A 124 -4.06 -5.59 -15.42
C LYS A 124 -5.13 -5.76 -16.51
N GLY A 125 -5.73 -4.69 -16.98
CA GLY A 125 -6.66 -4.71 -18.09
C GLY A 125 -8.00 -4.03 -17.82
N PRO A 126 -8.91 -4.02 -18.83
CA PRO A 126 -10.14 -3.24 -18.79
C PRO A 126 -11.11 -3.63 -17.66
N PHE A 127 -11.02 -4.86 -17.15
CA PHE A 127 -11.85 -5.32 -16.03
C PHE A 127 -11.73 -4.40 -14.80
N PHE A 128 -10.56 -3.84 -14.56
CA PHE A 128 -10.30 -2.95 -13.42
C PHE A 128 -10.66 -1.48 -13.68
N GLY A 129 -11.26 -1.18 -14.83
CA GLY A 129 -11.72 0.19 -15.15
C GLY A 129 -12.72 0.76 -14.15
N TYR A 130 -13.45 -0.10 -13.42
CA TYR A 130 -14.37 0.33 -12.35
C TYR A 130 -13.66 1.12 -11.23
N LEU A 131 -12.36 0.92 -11.04
CA LEU A 131 -11.60 1.67 -10.03
C LEU A 131 -11.66 3.19 -10.24
N ALA A 132 -11.84 3.63 -11.51
CA ALA A 132 -12.00 5.04 -11.83
C ALA A 132 -13.38 5.61 -11.42
N THR A 133 -14.33 4.76 -11.04
CA THR A 133 -15.66 5.15 -10.58
C THR A 133 -15.79 5.19 -9.05
N LEU A 134 -14.74 4.78 -8.34
CA LEU A 134 -14.71 4.81 -6.88
C LEU A 134 -14.31 6.19 -6.39
N ASP A 135 -15.03 6.67 -5.37
CA ASP A 135 -14.71 7.96 -4.76
C ASP A 135 -13.33 7.95 -4.11
N ASP A 136 -12.58 9.03 -4.31
CA ASP A 136 -11.26 9.23 -3.72
C ASP A 136 -10.21 8.14 -4.05
N VAL A 137 -10.34 7.44 -5.17
CA VAL A 137 -9.30 6.53 -5.64
C VAL A 137 -8.37 7.20 -6.62
N ILE A 138 -7.08 7.24 -6.29
CA ILE A 138 -6.02 7.58 -7.23
C ILE A 138 -5.15 6.35 -7.50
N MET A 139 -5.01 6.01 -8.78
CA MET A 139 -4.25 4.85 -9.24
C MET A 139 -2.79 5.22 -9.53
N SER A 140 -2.14 5.78 -8.52
CA SER A 140 -0.73 6.23 -8.59
C SER A 140 -0.07 6.01 -7.24
N ARG A 141 1.06 5.28 -7.24
CA ARG A 141 1.84 4.99 -6.03
C ARG A 141 2.35 6.25 -5.34
N GLY A 142 2.73 6.13 -4.07
CA GLY A 142 3.20 7.23 -3.22
C GLY A 142 2.23 7.58 -2.09
N GLY A 143 1.10 6.84 -1.97
CA GLY A 143 0.22 6.87 -0.80
C GLY A 143 0.39 5.61 0.05
N ASN A 144 0.70 5.75 1.34
CA ASN A 144 0.95 4.62 2.24
C ASN A 144 0.23 4.80 3.58
N PRO A 145 -0.39 3.73 4.15
CA PRO A 145 -1.01 3.81 5.46
C PRO A 145 0.03 4.04 6.56
N LEU A 146 -0.33 4.81 7.56
CA LEU A 146 0.39 4.98 8.81
C LEU A 146 -0.22 4.05 9.85
N VAL A 147 0.57 3.07 10.33
CA VAL A 147 0.09 2.00 11.21
C VAL A 147 0.84 2.05 12.53
N VAL A 148 0.11 2.11 13.64
CA VAL A 148 0.64 2.04 15.00
C VAL A 148 -0.12 0.97 15.78
N GLY A 149 0.60 0.06 16.44
CA GLY A 149 -0.04 -1.03 17.19
C GLY A 149 -1.00 -1.90 16.37
N GLY A 150 -0.71 -2.09 15.07
CA GLY A 150 -1.57 -2.86 14.16
C GLY A 150 -2.84 -2.14 13.70
N LYS A 151 -2.98 -0.83 13.98
CA LYS A 151 -4.14 -0.01 13.61
C LYS A 151 -3.72 1.15 12.70
N ILE A 152 -4.57 1.48 11.73
CA ILE A 152 -4.36 2.63 10.86
C ILE A 152 -4.72 3.90 11.63
N VAL A 153 -3.73 4.76 11.82
CA VAL A 153 -3.87 6.06 12.49
C VAL A 153 -3.93 7.23 11.51
N GLY A 154 -3.72 6.95 10.23
CA GLY A 154 -3.72 7.92 9.14
C GLY A 154 -3.02 7.38 7.91
N ALA A 155 -2.62 8.26 7.02
CA ALA A 155 -1.81 7.93 5.85
C ALA A 155 -0.93 9.10 5.43
N ILE A 156 0.15 8.77 4.71
CA ILE A 156 1.01 9.73 4.03
C ILE A 156 0.78 9.63 2.52
N GLY A 157 0.77 10.77 1.83
CA GLY A 157 0.78 10.85 0.38
C GLY A 157 1.86 11.81 -0.11
N VAL A 158 2.63 11.37 -1.09
CA VAL A 158 3.71 12.15 -1.71
C VAL A 158 3.49 12.29 -3.20
N SER A 159 3.75 13.46 -3.73
CA SER A 159 3.66 13.75 -5.17
C SER A 159 4.64 14.85 -5.59
N GLY A 160 5.20 14.71 -6.79
CA GLY A 160 6.10 15.70 -7.38
C GLY A 160 7.24 15.07 -8.18
N GLY A 161 7.57 13.82 -7.89
CA GLY A 161 8.54 13.03 -8.65
C GLY A 161 7.86 12.05 -9.61
N THR A 162 8.61 11.03 -10.03
CA THR A 162 8.01 9.82 -10.60
C THR A 162 7.26 9.05 -9.51
N GLY A 163 6.28 8.23 -9.90
CA GLY A 163 5.55 7.43 -8.91
C GLY A 163 6.46 6.62 -7.99
N SER A 164 7.55 6.06 -8.52
CA SER A 164 8.52 5.31 -7.70
C SER A 164 9.29 6.21 -6.73
N GLN A 165 9.63 7.44 -7.11
CA GLN A 165 10.24 8.41 -6.21
C GLN A 165 9.27 8.82 -5.10
N ASP A 166 8.03 9.14 -5.47
CA ASP A 166 6.97 9.47 -4.52
C ASP A 166 6.78 8.36 -3.47
N ASP A 167 6.79 7.10 -3.93
CA ASP A 167 6.61 5.95 -3.04
C ASP A 167 7.80 5.74 -2.09
N VAL A 168 9.02 5.90 -2.57
CA VAL A 168 10.23 5.84 -1.73
C VAL A 168 10.17 6.87 -0.61
N ILE A 169 9.78 8.11 -0.92
CA ILE A 169 9.69 9.18 0.07
C ILE A 169 8.56 8.93 1.07
N SER A 170 7.40 8.47 0.60
CA SER A 170 6.28 8.15 1.49
C SER A 170 6.61 6.99 2.44
N GLN A 171 7.31 5.95 1.97
CA GLN A 171 7.77 4.83 2.80
C GLN A 171 8.78 5.26 3.87
N ALA A 172 9.64 6.24 3.59
CA ALA A 172 10.54 6.81 4.60
C ALA A 172 9.74 7.47 5.73
N GLY A 173 8.65 8.17 5.39
CA GLY A 173 7.73 8.70 6.39
C GLY A 173 7.08 7.61 7.24
N VAL A 174 6.60 6.51 6.62
CA VAL A 174 6.02 5.35 7.34
C VAL A 174 7.02 4.74 8.31
N ALA A 175 8.29 4.65 7.92
CA ALA A 175 9.35 4.06 8.75
C ALA A 175 9.61 4.83 10.06
N ALA A 176 9.24 6.11 10.13
CA ALA A 176 9.39 6.94 11.33
C ALA A 176 8.41 6.58 12.48
N LEU A 177 7.43 5.70 12.21
CA LEU A 177 6.46 5.22 13.21
C LEU A 177 6.78 3.82 13.78
N LYS A 178 7.88 3.23 13.35
CA LYS A 178 8.32 1.90 13.81
C LYS A 178 9.19 1.98 15.05
#